data_679508467a62cb9594a3b9604031a456
#
_entry.id   679508467a62cb9594a3b9604031a456
#
_cell.length_a   1.000
_cell.length_b   1.000
_cell.length_c   1.000
_cell.angle_alpha   90.00
_cell.angle_beta   90.00
_cell.angle_gamma   90.00
#
_symmetry.space_group_name_H-M   'P 1'
#
loop_
_entity.id
_entity.type
_entity.pdbx_description
1 polymer ?
#
loop_
_entity_poly.entity_id
_entity_poly.type
_entity_poly.pdbx_seq_one_letter_code
_entity_poly.pdbx_strand_id
1 'polypeptide(L)'
;MVDKNELRAAFTARLHEALDDAGVRTRGRGADIHKHLKSVGVDKSPQAISKWLNSDAIAEADSMVALCSWLKVRREWLEYGVLPKEQKGVGNVHHLVKGHESNVREVTDRFGKVPLISWVQAGAWCEANFEQHDGESWLSCPVAISESGYALKVLGDSMTNPGPGRSYPTGCIIFVDPEAETKTGDRVIARVPRTNEATFKILVQDAGRQYLRPINPQYPIIDITEETHICGKVVGSFIPE
;
A
#
# COMPACT_ATOMS: atom_id res chain seq x y z
N MET A 1 -30.49 26.26 -13.38
CA MET A 1 -30.50 25.05 -14.24
C MET A 1 -29.28 25.20 -15.13
N VAL A 2 -28.24 24.37 -15.00
CA VAL A 2 -27.04 24.49 -15.85
C VAL A 2 -27.43 24.12 -17.28
N ASP A 3 -27.11 24.99 -18.24
CA ASP A 3 -27.45 24.77 -19.64
C ASP A 3 -26.66 23.56 -20.18
N LYS A 4 -27.36 22.64 -20.82
CA LYS A 4 -26.80 21.41 -21.40
C LYS A 4 -25.73 21.71 -22.46
N ASN A 5 -25.84 22.85 -23.11
CA ASN A 5 -24.86 23.33 -24.08
C ASN A 5 -23.59 23.86 -23.45
N GLU A 6 -23.70 24.53 -22.28
CA GLU A 6 -22.56 24.98 -21.50
C GLU A 6 -21.73 23.80 -20.98
N LEU A 7 -22.40 22.73 -20.52
CA LEU A 7 -21.70 21.52 -20.07
C LEU A 7 -20.92 20.84 -21.19
N ARG A 8 -21.50 20.77 -22.38
CA ARG A 8 -20.83 20.19 -23.56
C ARG A 8 -19.64 21.03 -24.03
N ALA A 9 -19.80 22.35 -24.07
CA ALA A 9 -18.75 23.26 -24.45
C ALA A 9 -17.58 23.21 -23.43
N ALA A 10 -17.90 23.16 -22.14
CA ALA A 10 -16.92 23.04 -21.08
C ALA A 10 -16.17 21.70 -21.11
N PHE A 11 -16.85 20.59 -21.37
CA PHE A 11 -16.24 19.29 -21.59
C PHE A 11 -15.28 19.30 -22.78
N THR A 12 -15.73 19.83 -23.93
CA THR A 12 -14.91 19.94 -25.15
C THR A 12 -13.65 20.76 -24.92
N ALA A 13 -13.75 21.91 -24.23
CA ALA A 13 -12.62 22.75 -23.93
C ALA A 13 -11.57 21.97 -23.09
N ARG A 14 -12.00 21.26 -22.05
CA ARG A 14 -11.12 20.44 -21.22
C ARG A 14 -10.51 19.25 -21.98
N LEU A 15 -11.29 18.63 -22.87
CA LEU A 15 -10.79 17.55 -23.73
C LEU A 15 -9.67 18.06 -24.65
N HIS A 16 -9.84 19.24 -25.27
CA HIS A 16 -8.81 19.85 -26.08
C HIS A 16 -7.57 20.20 -25.25
N GLU A 17 -7.75 20.77 -24.08
CA GLU A 17 -6.66 21.07 -23.15
C GLU A 17 -5.87 19.82 -22.78
N ALA A 18 -6.55 18.72 -22.41
CA ALA A 18 -5.90 17.46 -22.07
C ALA A 18 -5.14 16.83 -23.25
N LEU A 19 -5.68 16.96 -24.47
CA LEU A 19 -5.03 16.48 -25.70
C LEU A 19 -3.79 17.33 -26.02
N ASP A 20 -3.81 18.64 -25.78
CA ASP A 20 -2.66 19.53 -25.96
C ASP A 20 -1.55 19.18 -24.99
N ASP A 21 -1.88 18.99 -23.71
CA ASP A 21 -0.91 18.61 -22.67
C ASP A 21 -0.29 17.23 -22.93
N ALA A 22 -1.06 16.30 -23.50
CA ALA A 22 -0.58 15.00 -23.91
C ALA A 22 0.25 15.02 -25.22
N GLY A 23 0.44 16.19 -25.83
CA GLY A 23 1.20 16.34 -27.07
C GLY A 23 0.48 15.81 -28.32
N VAL A 24 -0.84 15.62 -28.26
CA VAL A 24 -1.63 15.15 -29.40
C VAL A 24 -1.83 16.29 -30.40
N ARG A 25 -1.38 16.09 -31.63
CA ARG A 25 -1.46 17.10 -32.71
C ARG A 25 -2.88 17.65 -32.87
N THR A 26 -2.99 18.94 -33.15
CA THR A 26 -4.31 19.59 -33.31
C THR A 26 -5.06 19.09 -34.56
N ARG A 27 -4.36 18.87 -35.67
CA ARG A 27 -4.97 18.40 -36.92
C ARG A 27 -4.99 16.85 -36.95
N GLY A 28 -6.16 16.25 -36.98
CA GLY A 28 -6.33 14.80 -37.03
C GLY A 28 -6.60 14.15 -35.66
N ARG A 29 -6.88 14.93 -34.60
CA ARG A 29 -7.20 14.44 -33.23
C ARG A 29 -8.24 13.36 -33.21
N GLY A 30 -9.30 13.48 -34.02
CA GLY A 30 -10.36 12.49 -34.12
C GLY A 30 -9.87 11.11 -34.54
N ALA A 31 -8.92 11.04 -35.46
CA ALA A 31 -8.31 9.78 -35.89
C ALA A 31 -7.39 9.19 -34.77
N ASP A 32 -6.67 10.04 -34.08
CA ASP A 32 -5.79 9.58 -32.98
C ASP A 32 -6.60 9.07 -31.80
N ILE A 33 -7.70 9.74 -31.43
CA ILE A 33 -8.68 9.26 -30.43
C ILE A 33 -9.29 7.94 -30.87
N HIS A 34 -9.75 7.84 -32.10
CA HIS A 34 -10.35 6.62 -32.62
C HIS A 34 -9.38 5.42 -32.57
N LYS A 35 -8.14 5.63 -33.00
CA LYS A 35 -7.09 4.63 -32.95
C LYS A 35 -6.82 4.16 -31.52
N HIS A 36 -6.74 5.10 -30.57
CA HIS A 36 -6.51 4.76 -29.17
C HIS A 36 -7.69 3.98 -28.58
N LEU A 37 -8.92 4.46 -28.72
CA LEU A 37 -10.12 3.79 -28.20
C LEU A 37 -10.22 2.35 -28.72
N LYS A 38 -9.98 2.16 -30.02
CA LYS A 38 -9.98 0.83 -30.64
C LYS A 38 -8.90 -0.09 -30.05
N SER A 39 -7.72 0.45 -29.73
CA SER A 39 -6.63 -0.33 -29.14
C SER A 39 -6.92 -0.84 -27.71
N VAL A 40 -7.83 -0.17 -26.99
CA VAL A 40 -8.28 -0.56 -25.64
C VAL A 40 -9.64 -1.24 -25.63
N GLY A 41 -10.14 -1.66 -26.80
CA GLY A 41 -11.39 -2.42 -26.94
C GLY A 41 -12.67 -1.59 -26.88
N VAL A 42 -12.57 -0.26 -26.96
CA VAL A 42 -13.74 0.65 -27.01
C VAL A 42 -14.02 1.02 -28.46
N ASP A 43 -15.11 0.45 -29.03
CA ASP A 43 -15.49 0.71 -30.41
C ASP A 43 -16.46 1.91 -30.51
N LYS A 44 -15.99 3.01 -31.09
CA LYS A 44 -16.76 4.24 -31.31
C LYS A 44 -16.59 4.75 -32.74
N SER A 45 -17.70 5.19 -33.34
CA SER A 45 -17.65 5.73 -34.70
C SER A 45 -16.87 7.07 -34.75
N PRO A 46 -16.21 7.38 -35.86
CA PRO A 46 -15.58 8.69 -36.07
C PRO A 46 -16.53 9.88 -35.90
N GLN A 47 -17.81 9.69 -36.22
CA GLN A 47 -18.85 10.70 -36.03
C GLN A 47 -19.13 10.98 -34.55
N ALA A 48 -19.14 9.95 -33.70
CA ALA A 48 -19.27 10.15 -32.23
C ALA A 48 -18.12 10.97 -31.67
N ILE A 49 -16.89 10.64 -32.06
CA ILE A 49 -15.69 11.38 -31.65
C ILE A 49 -15.69 12.83 -32.15
N SER A 50 -16.13 13.04 -33.37
CA SER A 50 -16.32 14.39 -33.94
C SER A 50 -17.27 15.23 -33.09
N LYS A 51 -18.38 14.66 -32.60
CA LYS A 51 -19.33 15.34 -31.72
C LYS A 51 -18.72 15.79 -30.41
N TRP A 52 -17.81 14.99 -29.83
CA TRP A 52 -17.09 15.37 -28.61
C TRP A 52 -16.12 16.54 -28.81
N LEU A 53 -15.48 16.58 -30.00
CA LEU A 53 -14.54 17.65 -30.35
C LEU A 53 -15.23 18.95 -30.77
N ASN A 54 -16.52 18.92 -31.11
CA ASN A 54 -17.30 20.07 -31.62
C ASN A 54 -18.39 20.54 -30.64
N SER A 55 -18.38 20.11 -29.40
CA SER A 55 -19.33 20.49 -28.33
C SER A 55 -20.78 19.98 -28.56
N ASP A 56 -20.95 18.97 -29.41
CA ASP A 56 -22.28 18.41 -29.71
C ASP A 56 -22.69 17.30 -28.73
N ALA A 57 -21.69 16.62 -28.10
CA ALA A 57 -21.92 15.56 -27.15
C ALA A 57 -20.79 15.45 -26.10
N ILE A 58 -21.09 14.82 -24.98
CA ILE A 58 -20.12 14.37 -23.99
C ILE A 58 -19.80 12.89 -24.21
N ALA A 59 -18.59 12.44 -23.97
CA ALA A 59 -18.21 11.04 -24.11
C ALA A 59 -18.98 10.15 -23.12
N GLU A 60 -19.38 8.96 -23.56
CA GLU A 60 -20.03 7.96 -22.72
C GLU A 60 -19.06 7.35 -21.71
N ALA A 61 -19.57 6.64 -20.70
CA ALA A 61 -18.80 6.19 -19.55
C ALA A 61 -17.57 5.34 -19.91
N ASP A 62 -17.69 4.41 -20.86
CA ASP A 62 -16.61 3.55 -21.37
C ASP A 62 -15.50 4.36 -22.05
N SER A 63 -15.91 5.28 -22.92
CA SER A 63 -15.02 6.19 -23.65
C SER A 63 -14.37 7.20 -22.71
N MET A 64 -15.11 7.68 -21.71
CA MET A 64 -14.60 8.60 -20.68
C MET A 64 -13.47 7.95 -19.89
N VAL A 65 -13.64 6.70 -19.45
CA VAL A 65 -12.60 5.94 -18.73
C VAL A 65 -11.35 5.76 -19.59
N ALA A 66 -11.52 5.39 -20.86
CA ALA A 66 -10.41 5.19 -21.78
C ALA A 66 -9.64 6.51 -22.07
N LEU A 67 -10.38 7.62 -22.27
CA LEU A 67 -9.77 8.94 -22.46
C LEU A 67 -9.01 9.42 -21.24
N CYS A 68 -9.59 9.29 -20.04
CA CYS A 68 -8.94 9.67 -18.78
C CYS A 68 -7.65 8.90 -18.53
N SER A 69 -7.66 7.60 -18.80
CA SER A 69 -6.47 6.75 -18.65
C SER A 69 -5.37 7.12 -19.64
N TRP A 70 -5.74 7.41 -20.90
CA TRP A 70 -4.79 7.81 -21.94
C TRP A 70 -4.16 9.17 -21.66
N LEU A 71 -5.01 10.17 -21.36
CA LEU A 71 -4.61 11.55 -21.16
C LEU A 71 -4.09 11.84 -19.75
N LYS A 72 -4.11 10.83 -18.85
CA LYS A 72 -3.69 10.91 -17.44
C LYS A 72 -4.41 12.01 -16.67
N VAL A 73 -5.68 12.22 -16.98
CA VAL A 73 -6.55 13.19 -16.29
C VAL A 73 -7.64 12.50 -15.50
N ARG A 74 -8.12 13.15 -14.45
CA ARG A 74 -9.22 12.64 -13.64
C ARG A 74 -10.54 12.81 -14.38
N ARG A 75 -11.46 11.82 -14.20
CA ARG A 75 -12.79 11.85 -14.78
C ARG A 75 -13.58 13.07 -14.30
N GLU A 76 -13.53 13.37 -13.01
CA GLU A 76 -14.25 14.49 -12.40
C GLU A 76 -13.78 15.82 -12.97
N TRP A 77 -12.51 15.93 -13.32
CA TRP A 77 -12.00 17.12 -14.00
C TRP A 77 -12.46 17.17 -15.46
N LEU A 78 -12.33 16.08 -16.21
CA LEU A 78 -12.69 16.08 -17.62
C LEU A 78 -14.19 16.31 -17.81
N GLU A 79 -15.02 15.67 -17.00
CA GLU A 79 -16.50 15.74 -17.11
C GLU A 79 -17.07 17.01 -16.46
N TYR A 80 -16.59 17.42 -15.28
CA TYR A 80 -17.19 18.52 -14.49
C TYR A 80 -16.26 19.69 -14.19
N GLY A 81 -14.97 19.60 -14.49
CA GLY A 81 -13.99 20.64 -14.19
C GLY A 81 -13.50 20.66 -12.73
N VAL A 82 -13.73 19.59 -11.96
CA VAL A 82 -13.33 19.50 -10.56
C VAL A 82 -11.83 19.22 -10.46
N LEU A 83 -11.06 20.14 -9.87
CA LEU A 83 -9.62 19.97 -9.64
C LEU A 83 -9.32 18.89 -8.59
N PRO A 84 -8.14 18.26 -8.64
CA PRO A 84 -7.03 18.46 -9.59
C PRO A 84 -7.27 17.78 -10.94
N LYS A 85 -6.63 18.32 -11.99
CA LYS A 85 -6.71 17.82 -13.38
C LYS A 85 -6.07 16.45 -13.55
N GLU A 86 -4.85 16.29 -13.01
CA GLU A 86 -4.02 15.12 -13.25
C GLU A 86 -4.50 13.89 -12.47
N GLN A 87 -4.53 12.75 -13.15
CA GLN A 87 -4.65 11.46 -12.53
C GLN A 87 -3.27 11.06 -12.00
N LYS A 88 -2.94 11.48 -10.78
CA LYS A 88 -1.77 10.91 -10.10
C LYS A 88 -2.02 9.43 -9.90
N GLY A 89 -1.05 8.61 -10.28
CA GLY A 89 -1.11 7.16 -10.06
C GLY A 89 -1.56 6.86 -8.63
N VAL A 90 -2.43 5.86 -8.48
CA VAL A 90 -3.21 5.51 -7.28
C VAL A 90 -2.43 5.76 -5.99
N GLY A 91 -2.72 6.88 -5.38
CA GLY A 91 -2.25 7.29 -4.06
C GLY A 91 -3.05 8.53 -3.68
N ASN A 92 -4.05 8.35 -2.81
CA ASN A 92 -4.81 9.46 -2.25
C ASN A 92 -3.90 10.33 -1.39
N VAL A 93 -3.39 11.43 -1.97
CA VAL A 93 -2.79 12.50 -1.19
C VAL A 93 -3.44 13.82 -1.59
N HIS A 94 -4.17 14.40 -0.66
CA HIS A 94 -4.67 15.77 -0.75
C HIS A 94 -3.48 16.73 -0.76
N HIS A 95 -3.29 17.50 -1.82
CA HIS A 95 -2.40 18.66 -1.80
C HIS A 95 -3.00 19.73 -0.89
N LEU A 96 -2.44 19.86 0.31
CA LEU A 96 -2.64 21.03 1.15
C LEU A 96 -1.80 22.19 0.60
N VAL A 97 -2.42 23.37 0.59
CA VAL A 97 -1.91 24.64 0.06
C VAL A 97 -0.49 24.95 0.55
N LYS A 98 0.39 25.41 -0.36
CA LYS A 98 1.71 25.94 -0.05
C LYS A 98 1.62 27.02 1.04
N GLY A 99 2.25 26.78 2.20
CA GLY A 99 2.37 27.80 3.23
C GLY A 99 2.76 27.33 4.63
N HIS A 100 2.80 26.03 4.89
CA HIS A 100 3.33 25.49 6.16
C HIS A 100 4.40 24.45 5.87
N GLU A 101 5.47 24.45 6.68
CA GLU A 101 6.46 23.37 6.65
C GLU A 101 5.72 22.06 6.92
N SER A 102 5.63 21.22 5.89
CA SER A 102 4.97 19.92 5.99
C SER A 102 5.84 18.99 6.83
N ASN A 103 5.32 18.54 7.97
CA ASN A 103 5.93 17.47 8.76
C ASN A 103 5.68 16.07 8.15
N VAL A 104 5.10 16.01 6.94
CA VAL A 104 4.79 14.79 6.19
C VAL A 104 5.66 14.73 4.93
N ARG A 105 6.34 13.60 4.73
CA ARG A 105 7.10 13.29 3.52
C ARG A 105 6.38 12.20 2.73
N GLU A 106 6.46 12.30 1.40
CA GLU A 106 5.96 11.25 0.52
C GLU A 106 6.86 10.01 0.68
N VAL A 107 6.22 8.85 0.97
CA VAL A 107 6.90 7.57 1.00
C VAL A 107 6.68 6.91 -0.36
N THR A 108 7.76 6.78 -1.13
CA THR A 108 7.74 6.23 -2.50
C THR A 108 8.09 4.74 -2.56
N ASP A 109 8.29 4.10 -1.41
CA ASP A 109 8.68 2.69 -1.34
C ASP A 109 7.57 1.77 -1.84
N ARG A 110 7.94 0.80 -2.67
CA ARG A 110 7.04 -0.25 -3.15
C ARG A 110 6.72 -1.17 -1.97
N PHE A 111 5.52 -1.06 -1.46
CA PHE A 111 5.04 -1.93 -0.38
C PHE A 111 4.82 -3.35 -0.89
N GLY A 112 5.48 -4.32 -0.28
CA GLY A 112 5.23 -5.74 -0.50
C GLY A 112 3.88 -6.16 0.11
N LYS A 113 3.32 -7.28 -0.39
CA LYS A 113 2.23 -7.97 0.30
C LYS A 113 2.83 -9.14 1.06
N VAL A 114 2.38 -9.34 2.29
CA VAL A 114 2.81 -10.45 3.15
C VAL A 114 1.59 -11.23 3.66
N PRO A 115 1.70 -12.55 3.84
CA PRO A 115 0.62 -13.33 4.42
C PRO A 115 0.47 -13.05 5.91
N LEU A 116 -0.78 -12.96 6.39
CA LEU A 116 -1.07 -12.95 7.81
C LEU A 116 -1.19 -14.41 8.28
N ILE A 117 -0.25 -14.84 9.11
CA ILE A 117 -0.19 -16.22 9.60
C ILE A 117 -0.52 -16.33 11.09
N SER A 118 -0.82 -17.55 11.55
CA SER A 118 -1.01 -17.85 12.97
C SER A 118 0.33 -17.99 13.71
N TRP A 119 0.29 -17.89 15.05
CA TRP A 119 1.47 -18.11 15.90
C TRP A 119 2.01 -19.55 15.80
N VAL A 120 1.15 -20.54 15.58
CA VAL A 120 1.55 -21.93 15.35
C VAL A 120 2.32 -22.07 14.04
N GLN A 121 1.80 -21.45 12.98
CA GLN A 121 2.49 -21.41 11.69
C GLN A 121 3.82 -20.67 11.79
N ALA A 122 3.92 -19.56 12.53
CA ALA A 122 5.17 -18.84 12.74
C ALA A 122 6.24 -19.72 13.42
N GLY A 123 5.87 -20.59 14.34
CA GLY A 123 6.77 -21.59 14.94
C GLY A 123 7.31 -22.58 13.90
N ALA A 124 6.44 -23.07 13.02
CA ALA A 124 6.81 -23.97 11.91
C ALA A 124 7.60 -23.24 10.81
N TRP A 125 7.36 -21.94 10.62
CA TRP A 125 8.07 -21.08 9.65
C TRP A 125 9.58 -21.03 9.90
N CYS A 126 10.00 -21.24 11.15
CA CYS A 126 11.41 -21.35 11.50
C CYS A 126 12.13 -22.59 10.95
N GLU A 127 11.43 -23.63 10.52
CA GLU A 127 12.02 -24.94 10.17
C GLU A 127 12.27 -25.15 8.66
N ALA A 128 12.12 -24.12 7.83
CA ALA A 128 12.39 -24.12 6.38
C ALA A 128 11.62 -25.18 5.58
N ASN A 129 10.72 -24.76 4.81
CA ASN A 129 10.14 -25.18 3.54
C ASN A 129 8.67 -24.78 3.53
N PHE A 130 8.47 -23.52 3.16
CA PHE A 130 7.12 -22.98 3.02
C PHE A 130 6.58 -23.36 1.65
N GLU A 131 5.68 -24.31 1.62
CA GLU A 131 4.73 -24.48 0.52
C GLU A 131 3.63 -23.43 0.70
N GLN A 132 3.32 -22.69 -0.37
CA GLN A 132 2.28 -21.67 -0.41
C GLN A 132 0.99 -22.19 0.20
N HIS A 133 0.53 -21.55 1.27
CA HIS A 133 -0.78 -21.84 1.84
C HIS A 133 -1.86 -21.06 1.08
N ASP A 134 -2.72 -21.79 0.37
CA ASP A 134 -3.98 -21.30 -0.18
C ASP A 134 -4.93 -20.96 0.98
N GLY A 135 -5.34 -19.71 1.07
CA GLY A 135 -6.43 -19.28 1.96
C GLY A 135 -6.10 -18.24 3.02
N GLU A 136 -4.90 -17.70 3.05
CA GLU A 136 -4.49 -16.66 4.03
C GLU A 136 -4.81 -15.26 3.55
N SER A 137 -5.11 -14.37 4.52
CA SER A 137 -5.29 -12.94 4.24
C SER A 137 -3.95 -12.29 3.95
N TRP A 138 -3.81 -11.61 2.83
CA TRP A 138 -2.62 -10.85 2.46
C TRP A 138 -2.73 -9.40 2.92
N LEU A 139 -1.71 -8.90 3.60
CA LEU A 139 -1.63 -7.53 4.08
C LEU A 139 -0.56 -6.75 3.32
N SER A 140 -0.83 -5.47 3.07
CA SER A 140 0.19 -4.56 2.54
C SER A 140 1.17 -4.19 3.64
N CYS A 141 2.46 -4.49 3.44
CA CYS A 141 3.51 -4.14 4.38
C CYS A 141 4.00 -2.72 4.11
N PRO A 142 3.99 -1.81 5.10
CA PRO A 142 4.38 -0.40 4.92
C PRO A 142 5.89 -0.16 4.93
N VAL A 143 6.70 -1.22 5.00
CA VAL A 143 8.16 -1.17 4.99
C VAL A 143 8.73 -2.19 4.03
N ALA A 144 9.99 -2.00 3.61
CA ALA A 144 10.70 -3.00 2.83
C ALA A 144 10.84 -4.31 3.64
N ILE A 145 10.55 -5.42 3.01
CA ILE A 145 10.56 -6.76 3.62
C ILE A 145 10.96 -7.79 2.57
N SER A 146 11.62 -8.87 2.98
CA SER A 146 12.01 -9.98 2.10
C SER A 146 10.80 -10.75 1.57
N GLU A 147 11.02 -11.60 0.57
CA GLU A 147 9.97 -12.46 -0.01
C GLU A 147 9.44 -13.50 1.00
N SER A 148 10.26 -13.90 1.96
CA SER A 148 9.88 -14.78 3.08
C SER A 148 9.18 -14.05 4.24
N GLY A 149 8.96 -12.73 4.12
CA GLY A 149 8.31 -11.92 5.13
C GLY A 149 6.85 -12.29 5.37
N TYR A 150 6.42 -12.14 6.62
CA TYR A 150 5.05 -12.45 7.04
C TYR A 150 4.53 -11.46 8.08
N ALA A 151 3.22 -11.50 8.33
CA ALA A 151 2.57 -10.72 9.38
C ALA A 151 1.99 -11.63 10.45
N LEU A 152 1.97 -11.12 11.70
CA LEU A 152 1.35 -11.76 12.86
C LEU A 152 0.44 -10.77 13.58
N LYS A 153 -0.65 -11.28 14.14
CA LYS A 153 -1.50 -10.53 15.07
C LYS A 153 -1.02 -10.78 16.49
N VAL A 154 -0.64 -9.73 17.21
CA VAL A 154 -0.16 -9.83 18.61
C VAL A 154 -1.27 -10.37 19.50
N LEU A 155 -0.92 -11.34 20.32
CA LEU A 155 -1.76 -11.93 21.37
C LEU A 155 -1.13 -11.70 22.74
N GLY A 156 -1.95 -11.37 23.72
CA GLY A 156 -1.47 -11.04 25.07
C GLY A 156 -0.82 -9.66 25.18
N ASP A 157 -0.32 -9.34 26.34
CA ASP A 157 0.15 -8.01 26.74
C ASP A 157 1.63 -7.97 27.14
N SER A 158 2.39 -9.05 26.92
CA SER A 158 3.81 -9.12 27.27
C SER A 158 4.66 -8.06 26.54
N MET A 159 4.19 -7.55 25.41
CA MET A 159 4.83 -6.49 24.63
C MET A 159 4.05 -5.17 24.70
N THR A 160 3.09 -5.05 25.60
CA THR A 160 2.39 -3.80 25.92
C THR A 160 3.21 -2.98 26.88
N ASN A 161 3.47 -1.73 26.55
CA ASN A 161 4.22 -0.82 27.41
C ASN A 161 3.24 -0.08 28.35
N PRO A 162 3.36 -0.23 29.67
CA PRO A 162 2.54 0.53 30.62
C PRO A 162 2.95 1.99 30.76
N GLY A 163 4.11 2.37 30.23
CA GLY A 163 4.67 3.72 30.26
C GLY A 163 4.80 4.37 28.88
N PRO A 164 5.52 5.49 28.78
CA PRO A 164 5.79 6.14 27.50
C PRO A 164 6.71 5.29 26.61
N GLY A 165 6.50 5.34 25.30
CA GLY A 165 7.34 4.64 24.32
C GLY A 165 6.55 3.67 23.44
N ARG A 166 7.28 2.83 22.71
CA ARG A 166 6.65 1.85 21.80
C ARG A 166 5.92 0.77 22.57
N SER A 167 4.70 0.47 22.11
CA SER A 167 3.83 -0.53 22.70
C SER A 167 3.20 -1.37 21.59
N TYR A 168 2.98 -2.66 21.85
CA TYR A 168 2.38 -3.61 20.93
C TYR A 168 1.22 -4.33 21.64
N PRO A 169 0.07 -3.68 21.77
CA PRO A 169 -1.09 -4.25 22.44
C PRO A 169 -1.65 -5.44 21.67
N THR A 170 -2.48 -6.22 22.35
CA THR A 170 -3.27 -7.30 21.71
C THR A 170 -4.03 -6.75 20.52
N GLY A 171 -3.97 -7.45 19.39
CA GLY A 171 -4.60 -7.03 18.14
C GLY A 171 -3.68 -6.25 17.20
N CYS A 172 -2.55 -5.71 17.67
CA CYS A 172 -1.54 -5.09 16.83
C CYS A 172 -1.05 -6.09 15.77
N ILE A 173 -0.90 -5.62 14.53
CA ILE A 173 -0.27 -6.39 13.45
C ILE A 173 1.21 -6.05 13.43
N ILE A 174 2.08 -7.05 13.42
CA ILE A 174 3.53 -6.90 13.28
C ILE A 174 3.98 -7.56 11.98
N PHE A 175 4.93 -6.91 11.30
CA PHE A 175 5.55 -7.40 10.08
C PHE A 175 6.92 -7.95 10.42
N VAL A 176 7.16 -9.20 10.06
CA VAL A 176 8.35 -9.98 10.46
C VAL A 176 9.13 -10.37 9.22
N ASP A 177 10.42 -10.05 9.24
CA ASP A 177 11.36 -10.42 8.19
C ASP A 177 12.34 -11.48 8.71
N PRO A 178 12.26 -12.72 8.22
CA PRO A 178 13.18 -13.80 8.60
C PRO A 178 14.62 -13.59 8.14
N GLU A 179 14.83 -12.84 7.06
CA GLU A 179 16.15 -12.63 6.45
C GLU A 179 16.87 -11.40 7.02
N ALA A 180 16.16 -10.58 7.81
CA ALA A 180 16.73 -9.39 8.39
C ALA A 180 17.72 -9.72 9.53
N GLU A 181 18.91 -9.16 9.44
CA GLU A 181 19.92 -9.29 10.51
C GLU A 181 19.40 -8.76 11.84
N THR A 182 19.53 -9.57 12.89
CA THR A 182 19.06 -9.22 14.25
C THR A 182 20.21 -8.73 15.13
N LYS A 183 19.94 -7.67 15.91
CA LYS A 183 20.89 -7.03 16.84
C LYS A 183 20.23 -6.84 18.20
N THR A 184 21.06 -6.64 19.21
CA THR A 184 20.56 -6.29 20.56
C THR A 184 19.65 -5.06 20.50
N GLY A 185 18.49 -5.14 21.15
CA GLY A 185 17.44 -4.11 21.14
C GLY A 185 16.36 -4.33 20.05
N ASP A 186 16.59 -5.22 19.11
CA ASP A 186 15.59 -5.56 18.08
C ASP A 186 14.42 -6.35 18.70
N ARG A 187 13.25 -6.18 18.09
CA ARG A 187 12.06 -6.96 18.40
C ARG A 187 12.07 -8.15 17.48
N VAL A 188 11.95 -9.33 18.07
CA VAL A 188 12.09 -10.61 17.36
C VAL A 188 10.95 -11.55 17.67
N ILE A 189 10.65 -12.40 16.73
CA ILE A 189 9.88 -13.61 16.96
C ILE A 189 10.88 -14.72 17.21
N ALA A 190 10.71 -15.44 18.31
CA ALA A 190 11.56 -16.55 18.68
C ALA A 190 10.71 -17.78 19.05
N ARG A 191 11.17 -18.96 18.67
CA ARG A 191 10.60 -20.22 19.10
C ARG A 191 11.35 -20.74 20.33
N VAL A 192 10.57 -21.04 21.38
CA VAL A 192 11.12 -21.55 22.65
C VAL A 192 10.90 -23.06 22.73
N PRO A 193 11.96 -23.85 22.97
CA PRO A 193 11.94 -25.32 22.86
C PRO A 193 10.90 -26.03 23.73
N ARG A 194 10.61 -25.49 24.92
CA ARG A 194 9.73 -26.14 25.92
C ARG A 194 8.27 -26.25 25.47
N THR A 195 7.79 -25.28 24.69
CA THR A 195 6.39 -25.24 24.24
C THR A 195 6.25 -25.37 22.75
N ASN A 196 7.35 -25.29 22.00
CA ASN A 196 7.38 -25.19 20.54
C ASN A 196 6.57 -24.00 19.98
N GLU A 197 6.24 -23.03 20.85
CA GLU A 197 5.45 -21.86 20.52
C GLU A 197 6.36 -20.69 20.14
N ALA A 198 5.91 -19.92 19.16
CA ALA A 198 6.54 -18.64 18.84
C ALA A 198 6.20 -17.60 19.89
N THR A 199 7.18 -16.78 20.29
CA THR A 199 7.00 -15.67 21.23
C THR A 199 7.56 -14.38 20.69
N PHE A 200 6.93 -13.25 21.03
CA PHE A 200 7.35 -11.91 20.63
C PHE A 200 8.06 -11.23 21.79
N LYS A 201 9.35 -10.88 21.62
CA LYS A 201 10.18 -10.27 22.67
C LYS A 201 11.22 -9.31 22.07
N ILE A 202 11.96 -8.64 22.93
CA ILE A 202 13.17 -7.87 22.61
C ILE A 202 14.37 -8.79 22.79
N LEU A 203 15.20 -8.89 21.76
CA LEU A 203 16.50 -9.56 21.86
C LEU A 203 17.46 -8.65 22.63
N VAL A 204 18.07 -9.16 23.68
CA VAL A 204 19.06 -8.44 24.47
C VAL A 204 20.32 -9.31 24.61
N GLN A 205 21.46 -8.67 24.41
CA GLN A 205 22.75 -9.25 24.68
C GLN A 205 23.46 -8.41 25.72
N ASP A 206 23.84 -9.01 26.85
CA ASP A 206 24.54 -8.37 27.93
C ASP A 206 25.55 -9.34 28.58
N ALA A 207 26.77 -8.88 28.80
CA ALA A 207 27.85 -9.62 29.44
C ALA A 207 28.05 -11.05 28.87
N GLY A 208 27.91 -11.22 27.55
CA GLY A 208 28.05 -12.50 26.86
C GLY A 208 26.83 -13.43 26.94
N ARG A 209 25.76 -13.00 27.59
CA ARG A 209 24.48 -13.72 27.64
C ARG A 209 23.50 -13.11 26.66
N GLN A 210 22.68 -13.96 26.08
CA GLN A 210 21.56 -13.53 25.25
C GLN A 210 20.23 -13.95 25.89
N TYR A 211 19.27 -13.05 25.89
CA TYR A 211 17.95 -13.32 26.46
C TYR A 211 16.85 -12.54 25.73
N LEU A 212 15.64 -13.02 25.87
CA LEU A 212 14.43 -12.45 25.30
C LEU A 212 13.69 -11.69 26.40
N ARG A 213 13.60 -10.36 26.29
CA ARG A 213 12.99 -9.49 27.28
C ARG A 213 11.61 -9.01 26.81
N PRO A 214 10.56 -9.16 27.62
CA PRO A 214 9.26 -8.49 27.36
C PRO A 214 9.38 -6.97 27.56
N ILE A 215 8.46 -6.20 26.96
CA ILE A 215 8.31 -4.77 27.28
C ILE A 215 7.58 -4.62 28.61
N ASN A 216 6.54 -5.43 28.83
CA ASN A 216 5.80 -5.44 30.09
C ASN A 216 6.64 -6.13 31.19
N PRO A 217 7.06 -5.38 32.24
CA PRO A 217 7.93 -5.93 33.28
C PRO A 217 7.26 -6.99 34.18
N GLN A 218 5.95 -7.18 34.06
CA GLN A 218 5.23 -8.25 34.77
C GLN A 218 5.52 -9.65 34.21
N TYR A 219 6.08 -9.72 33.00
CA TYR A 219 6.43 -10.98 32.37
C TYR A 219 7.92 -11.33 32.59
N PRO A 220 8.24 -12.62 32.71
CA PRO A 220 9.61 -13.06 32.93
C PRO A 220 10.49 -12.86 31.68
N ILE A 221 11.79 -12.67 31.92
CA ILE A 221 12.83 -12.77 30.93
C ILE A 221 13.04 -14.25 30.59
N ILE A 222 13.32 -14.56 29.34
CA ILE A 222 13.58 -15.92 28.84
C ILE A 222 15.03 -15.98 28.37
N ASP A 223 15.86 -16.83 28.98
CA ASP A 223 17.21 -17.08 28.51
C ASP A 223 17.20 -17.78 27.14
N ILE A 224 18.08 -17.35 26.25
CA ILE A 224 18.31 -18.00 24.96
C ILE A 224 19.25 -19.18 25.19
N THR A 225 18.79 -20.36 24.77
CA THR A 225 19.57 -21.60 24.76
C THR A 225 19.90 -22.02 23.34
N GLU A 226 20.74 -23.05 23.16
CA GLU A 226 21.08 -23.60 21.84
C GLU A 226 19.85 -24.08 21.05
N GLU A 227 18.76 -24.41 21.73
CA GLU A 227 17.51 -24.85 21.13
C GLU A 227 16.54 -23.70 20.82
N THR A 228 16.88 -22.44 21.17
CA THR A 228 16.06 -21.27 20.89
C THR A 228 16.34 -20.79 19.47
N HIS A 229 15.33 -20.69 18.63
CA HIS A 229 15.47 -20.22 17.26
C HIS A 229 14.83 -18.84 17.08
N ILE A 230 15.57 -17.88 16.51
CA ILE A 230 15.01 -16.60 16.10
C ILE A 230 14.37 -16.78 14.73
N CYS A 231 13.05 -16.59 14.66
CA CYS A 231 12.25 -16.80 13.47
C CYS A 231 12.17 -15.57 12.55
N GLY A 232 12.60 -14.43 13.05
CA GLY A 232 12.66 -13.20 12.27
C GLY A 232 12.63 -11.94 13.13
N LYS A 233 12.97 -10.84 12.49
CA LYS A 233 12.97 -9.49 13.05
C LYS A 233 11.68 -8.78 12.73
N VAL A 234 11.10 -8.09 13.71
CA VAL A 234 9.95 -7.20 13.47
C VAL A 234 10.44 -5.89 12.85
N VAL A 235 10.10 -5.68 11.60
CA VAL A 235 10.51 -4.52 10.80
C VAL A 235 9.46 -3.40 10.77
N GLY A 236 8.20 -3.73 11.07
CA GLY A 236 7.11 -2.77 11.11
C GLY A 236 5.95 -3.24 11.99
N SER A 237 5.04 -2.32 12.31
CA SER A 237 3.80 -2.63 13.03
C SER A 237 2.68 -1.70 12.64
N PHE A 238 1.45 -2.19 12.77
CA PHE A 238 0.21 -1.45 12.52
C PHE A 238 -0.80 -1.79 13.62
N ILE A 239 -1.45 -0.78 14.17
CA ILE A 239 -2.54 -0.95 15.14
C ILE A 239 -3.84 -0.66 14.38
N PRO A 240 -4.70 -1.67 14.14
CA PRO A 240 -6.03 -1.43 13.57
C PRO A 240 -6.87 -0.58 14.54
N GLU A 241 -7.65 0.34 14.01
CA GLU A 241 -8.66 1.09 14.78
C GLU A 241 -9.87 0.23 15.10
#